data_d81932c2de7e87bc7b5f0d7eb4999f04
#
_entry.id   d81932c2de7e87bc7b5f0d7eb4999f04
#
_cell.length_a   1.000
_cell.length_b   1.000
_cell.length_c   1.000
_cell.angle_alpha   90.00
_cell.angle_beta   90.00
_cell.angle_gamma   90.00
#
_symmetry.space_group_name_H-M   'P 1'
#
loop_
_entity.id
_entity.type
_entity.pdbx_description
1 polymer ?
#
loop_
_entity_poly.entity_id
_entity_poly.type
_entity_poly.pdbx_seq_one_letter_code
_entity_poly.pdbx_strand_id
1 'polypeptide(L)'
;LHYPLRRQRQMCIRDRDIPCGKYGTLDKYVPDGDYVVIKFARWAFEKFKGVEDKLGTQMRAVGEVMSIGKNYKEAFQKAIRSLETGRYGLGHAKNFDSLTKEELLKKLITPSSERHFVMYEALRKGATVDEIFEITKVKAYFIEQMKELVEEEEALLAAGKGKLPADDALIRAKKDGFSDKYLSQILEVSEEDIRNKRIALGCEEAWEGVHVSGTQDSAYYYSTYNAKDESKVSDNKKIMILGGGPNRIGQGIEFDYCCVHAALALKKLGFETIIVNCNPETVSTDYDTSDKLY
;
A
#
# COMPACT_ATOMS: atom_id res chain seq x y z
N LEU A 1 -23.09 26.16 -18.24
CA LEU A 1 -22.74 26.68 -16.90
C LEU A 1 -23.54 26.02 -15.76
N HIS A 2 -24.68 25.38 -16.01
CA HIS A 2 -25.51 24.76 -14.96
C HIS A 2 -25.25 23.26 -14.72
N TYR A 3 -24.51 22.60 -15.57
CA TYR A 3 -24.31 21.15 -15.54
C TYR A 3 -23.48 20.62 -14.35
N PRO A 4 -22.35 21.24 -13.98
CA PRO A 4 -21.57 20.81 -12.83
C PRO A 4 -22.29 21.00 -11.49
N LEU A 5 -22.99 22.14 -11.35
CA LEU A 5 -23.76 22.46 -10.15
C LEU A 5 -24.96 21.52 -9.95
N ARG A 6 -25.58 21.06 -11.04
CA ARG A 6 -26.68 20.11 -10.98
C ARG A 6 -26.22 18.72 -10.52
N ARG A 7 -25.05 18.24 -10.98
CA ARG A 7 -24.45 16.99 -10.52
C ARG A 7 -24.08 17.05 -9.04
N GLN A 8 -23.48 18.14 -8.63
CA GLN A 8 -23.12 18.36 -7.23
C GLN A 8 -24.34 18.40 -6.31
N ARG A 9 -25.43 19.07 -6.74
CA ARG A 9 -26.71 19.09 -6.00
C ARG A 9 -27.36 17.71 -5.95
N GLN A 10 -27.31 16.92 -7.01
CA GLN A 10 -27.86 15.56 -7.00
C GLN A 10 -27.06 14.64 -6.06
N MET A 11 -25.74 14.81 -5.98
CA MET A 11 -24.90 14.07 -5.05
C MET A 11 -25.25 14.43 -3.59
N CYS A 12 -25.35 15.70 -3.28
CA CYS A 12 -25.76 16.16 -1.93
C CYS A 12 -27.17 15.70 -1.51
N ILE A 13 -28.10 15.60 -2.44
CA ILE A 13 -29.46 15.09 -2.16
C ILE A 13 -29.41 13.59 -1.85
N ARG A 14 -28.62 12.82 -2.58
CA ARG A 14 -28.45 11.38 -2.32
C ARG A 14 -27.81 11.11 -0.97
N ASP A 15 -26.79 11.86 -0.60
CA ASP A 15 -26.08 11.69 0.67
C ASP A 15 -27.01 11.90 1.87
N ARG A 16 -28.00 12.78 1.77
CA ARG A 16 -29.01 13.02 2.80
C ARG A 16 -30.04 11.89 2.95
N ASP A 17 -30.22 11.11 1.91
CA ASP A 17 -31.21 10.02 1.86
C ASP A 17 -30.58 8.66 2.18
N ILE A 18 -29.24 8.57 2.24
CA ILE A 18 -28.52 7.32 2.52
C ILE A 18 -28.35 7.16 4.04
N PRO A 19 -28.91 6.11 4.65
CA PRO A 19 -28.65 5.80 6.06
C PRO A 19 -27.17 5.55 6.32
N CYS A 20 -26.62 6.13 7.38
CA CYS A 20 -25.23 5.97 7.77
C CYS A 20 -25.08 5.73 9.28
N GLY A 21 -25.45 4.54 9.72
CA GLY A 21 -25.27 4.04 11.09
C GLY A 21 -25.51 5.10 12.18
N LYS A 22 -24.54 5.28 13.06
CA LYS A 22 -24.59 6.25 14.18
C LYS A 22 -24.74 7.72 13.75
N TYR A 23 -24.44 8.04 12.50
CA TYR A 23 -24.51 9.39 11.97
C TYR A 23 -25.90 9.76 11.43
N GLY A 24 -26.79 8.78 11.28
CA GLY A 24 -28.13 8.95 10.72
C GLY A 24 -28.13 8.94 9.20
N THR A 25 -27.49 9.90 8.55
CA THR A 25 -27.38 10.00 7.08
C THR A 25 -25.97 10.31 6.64
N LEU A 26 -25.63 9.95 5.40
CA LEU A 26 -24.26 10.04 4.87
C LEU A 26 -23.72 11.47 4.79
N ASP A 27 -24.60 12.47 4.62
CA ASP A 27 -24.21 13.89 4.64
C ASP A 27 -23.70 14.37 6.02
N LYS A 28 -23.98 13.61 7.06
CA LYS A 28 -23.52 13.87 8.43
C LYS A 28 -22.33 13.01 8.82
N TYR A 29 -21.88 12.14 7.93
CA TYR A 29 -20.75 11.27 8.18
C TYR A 29 -19.46 12.09 8.38
N VAL A 30 -18.84 11.88 9.50
CA VAL A 30 -17.49 12.40 9.79
C VAL A 30 -16.55 11.20 9.76
N PRO A 31 -15.56 11.18 8.84
CA PRO A 31 -14.55 10.13 8.83
C PRO A 31 -13.83 10.08 10.17
N ASP A 32 -13.90 8.95 10.85
CA ASP A 32 -13.21 8.68 12.10
C ASP A 32 -12.13 7.59 11.94
N GLY A 33 -11.83 7.24 10.69
CA GLY A 33 -10.76 6.31 10.36
C GLY A 33 -9.39 6.94 10.60
N ASP A 34 -8.54 6.20 11.28
CA ASP A 34 -7.17 6.60 11.62
C ASP A 34 -6.13 5.81 10.81
N TYR A 35 -6.48 5.42 9.61
CA TYR A 35 -5.62 4.70 8.67
C TYR A 35 -5.51 5.46 7.33
N VAL A 36 -4.46 5.13 6.59
CA VAL A 36 -4.18 5.68 5.25
C VAL A 36 -4.35 4.60 4.21
N VAL A 37 -5.08 4.92 3.15
CA VAL A 37 -5.24 4.05 1.99
C VAL A 37 -4.48 4.63 0.81
N ILE A 38 -3.63 3.82 0.18
CA ILE A 38 -2.91 4.18 -1.05
C ILE A 38 -3.33 3.23 -2.16
N LYS A 39 -3.84 3.82 -3.23
CA LYS A 39 -4.09 3.14 -4.49
C LYS A 39 -2.93 3.43 -5.44
N PHE A 40 -2.28 2.39 -5.94
CA PHE A 40 -1.12 2.51 -6.80
C PHE A 40 -1.35 1.77 -8.12
N ALA A 41 -1.16 2.46 -9.24
CA ALA A 41 -1.33 1.89 -10.55
C ALA A 41 -0.13 1.00 -10.93
N ARG A 42 -0.40 -0.12 -11.57
CA ARG A 42 0.61 -0.93 -12.22
C ARG A 42 0.68 -0.55 -13.70
N TRP A 43 1.78 0.04 -14.11
CA TRP A 43 2.10 0.29 -15.49
C TRP A 43 2.97 -0.84 -16.02
N ALA A 44 2.73 -1.25 -17.26
CA ALA A 44 3.49 -2.30 -17.93
C ALA A 44 3.80 -1.87 -19.37
N PHE A 45 4.40 -0.70 -19.51
CA PHE A 45 4.79 -0.15 -20.82
C PHE A 45 5.69 -1.10 -21.61
N GLU A 46 6.49 -1.90 -20.90
CA GLU A 46 7.37 -2.92 -21.47
C GLU A 46 6.63 -4.00 -22.28
N LYS A 47 5.33 -4.18 -22.02
CA LYS A 47 4.49 -5.15 -22.76
C LYS A 47 4.00 -4.63 -24.10
N PHE A 48 4.09 -3.33 -24.33
CA PHE A 48 3.56 -2.68 -25.54
C PHE A 48 4.72 -2.15 -26.39
N LYS A 49 5.02 -2.84 -27.50
CA LYS A 49 6.08 -2.43 -28.42
C LYS A 49 5.77 -1.06 -29.05
N GLY A 50 6.75 -0.17 -29.03
CA GLY A 50 6.64 1.16 -29.65
C GLY A 50 5.87 2.19 -28.81
N VAL A 51 5.45 1.88 -27.60
CA VAL A 51 4.84 2.84 -26.70
C VAL A 51 5.88 3.48 -25.80
N GLU A 52 5.95 4.79 -25.82
CA GLU A 52 6.82 5.57 -24.91
C GLU A 52 6.27 5.55 -23.48
N ASP A 53 7.16 5.35 -22.49
CA ASP A 53 6.81 5.45 -21.07
C ASP A 53 6.62 6.91 -20.67
N LYS A 54 5.44 7.43 -21.01
CA LYS A 54 5.02 8.78 -20.68
C LYS A 54 3.59 8.76 -20.15
N LEU A 55 3.41 9.25 -18.94
CA LEU A 55 2.10 9.41 -18.33
C LEU A 55 1.41 10.68 -18.86
N GLY A 56 0.11 10.60 -19.07
CA GLY A 56 -0.70 11.69 -19.60
C GLY A 56 -2.17 11.52 -19.21
N THR A 57 -3.06 12.10 -20.02
CA THR A 57 -4.51 12.07 -19.76
C THR A 57 -5.17 10.77 -20.17
N GLN A 58 -4.47 9.90 -20.90
CA GLN A 58 -4.97 8.59 -21.29
C GLN A 58 -4.65 7.56 -20.19
N MET A 59 -5.58 6.64 -19.96
CA MET A 59 -5.36 5.52 -19.04
C MET A 59 -4.30 4.56 -19.62
N ARG A 60 -3.21 4.38 -18.89
CA ARG A 60 -2.06 3.53 -19.25
C ARG A 60 -1.79 2.42 -18.23
N ALA A 61 -2.54 2.40 -17.14
CA ALA A 61 -2.43 1.34 -16.15
C ALA A 61 -2.96 0.02 -16.71
N VAL A 62 -2.28 -1.07 -16.37
CA VAL A 62 -2.66 -2.45 -16.73
C VAL A 62 -3.14 -3.25 -15.52
N GLY A 63 -3.24 -2.61 -14.40
CA GLY A 63 -3.67 -3.15 -13.12
C GLY A 63 -3.41 -2.13 -12.02
N GLU A 64 -3.74 -2.50 -10.81
CA GLU A 64 -3.60 -1.64 -9.65
C GLU A 64 -3.52 -2.45 -8.37
N VAL A 65 -3.01 -1.84 -7.33
CA VAL A 65 -3.03 -2.35 -5.97
C VAL A 65 -3.58 -1.28 -5.04
N MET A 66 -4.20 -1.72 -3.96
CA MET A 66 -4.55 -0.87 -2.83
C MET A 66 -3.82 -1.39 -1.59
N SER A 67 -3.39 -0.50 -0.74
CA SER A 67 -2.74 -0.83 0.53
C SER A 67 -3.29 0.04 1.64
N ILE A 68 -3.32 -0.52 2.84
CA ILE A 68 -3.78 0.16 4.05
C ILE A 68 -2.63 0.16 5.06
N GLY A 69 -2.42 1.28 5.73
CA GLY A 69 -1.42 1.43 6.77
C GLY A 69 -1.83 2.53 7.76
N LYS A 70 -1.17 2.60 8.89
CA LYS A 70 -1.45 3.61 9.92
C LYS A 70 -0.94 5.00 9.53
N ASN A 71 0.10 5.06 8.70
CA ASN A 71 0.66 6.29 8.17
C ASN A 71 0.97 6.15 6.67
N TYR A 72 1.27 7.30 6.04
CA TYR A 72 1.53 7.36 4.61
C TYR A 72 2.76 6.51 4.20
N LYS A 73 3.85 6.58 4.95
CA LYS A 73 5.10 5.87 4.65
C LYS A 73 4.88 4.36 4.64
N GLU A 74 4.24 3.83 5.68
CA GLU A 74 3.87 2.41 5.77
C GLU A 74 2.99 1.96 4.60
N ALA A 75 1.88 2.68 4.36
CA ALA A 75 0.96 2.34 3.28
C ALA A 75 1.65 2.41 1.91
N PHE A 76 2.49 3.42 1.68
CA PHE A 76 3.19 3.60 0.40
C PHE A 76 4.20 2.47 0.14
N GLN A 77 5.00 2.10 1.12
CA GLN A 77 5.94 0.98 0.96
C GLN A 77 5.22 -0.37 0.80
N LYS A 78 4.09 -0.57 1.48
CA LYS A 78 3.22 -1.74 1.26
C LYS A 78 2.70 -1.78 -0.18
N ALA A 79 2.24 -0.64 -0.74
CA ALA A 79 1.79 -0.56 -2.13
C ALA A 79 2.90 -0.96 -3.11
N ILE A 80 4.13 -0.49 -2.90
CA ILE A 80 5.27 -0.85 -3.76
C ILE A 80 5.52 -2.37 -3.76
N ARG A 81 5.49 -3.01 -2.59
CA ARG A 81 5.67 -4.47 -2.50
C ARG A 81 4.53 -5.23 -3.17
N SER A 82 3.30 -4.77 -2.95
CA SER A 82 2.09 -5.40 -3.50
C SER A 82 2.02 -5.36 -5.02
N LEU A 83 2.76 -4.47 -5.70
CA LEU A 83 2.86 -4.45 -7.17
C LEU A 83 3.54 -5.70 -7.75
N GLU A 84 4.30 -6.46 -6.94
CA GLU A 84 5.03 -7.66 -7.37
C GLU A 84 5.92 -7.43 -8.60
N THR A 85 6.61 -6.29 -8.62
CA THR A 85 7.56 -5.92 -9.69
C THR A 85 8.99 -6.36 -9.38
N GLY A 86 9.20 -7.11 -8.30
CA GLY A 86 10.51 -7.49 -7.78
C GLY A 86 11.19 -6.40 -6.96
N ARG A 87 10.46 -5.32 -6.63
CA ARG A 87 10.91 -4.24 -5.75
C ARG A 87 10.28 -4.41 -4.37
N TYR A 88 11.09 -4.33 -3.34
CA TYR A 88 10.66 -4.49 -1.95
C TYR A 88 10.68 -3.18 -1.16
N GLY A 89 11.12 -2.09 -1.80
CA GLY A 89 11.16 -0.72 -1.28
C GLY A 89 11.34 0.29 -2.41
N LEU A 90 11.45 1.57 -2.07
CA LEU A 90 11.60 2.68 -3.01
C LEU A 90 13.05 2.85 -3.50
N GLY A 91 14.01 2.60 -2.64
CA GLY A 91 15.43 2.71 -2.95
C GLY A 91 15.95 1.55 -3.79
N HIS A 92 17.23 1.63 -4.16
CA HIS A 92 17.88 0.65 -5.01
C HIS A 92 17.12 0.30 -6.30
N ALA A 93 16.46 1.31 -6.87
CA ALA A 93 15.76 1.20 -8.14
C ALA A 93 16.78 0.96 -9.27
N LYS A 94 16.44 0.08 -10.20
CA LYS A 94 17.28 -0.29 -11.32
C LYS A 94 17.79 0.96 -12.07
N ASN A 95 19.09 1.03 -12.30
CA ASN A 95 19.79 1.95 -13.21
C ASN A 95 19.79 3.45 -12.81
N PHE A 96 19.41 3.83 -11.60
CA PHE A 96 19.45 5.23 -11.18
C PHE A 96 20.69 5.58 -10.35
N ASP A 97 21.36 4.61 -9.77
CA ASP A 97 22.53 4.82 -8.88
C ASP A 97 23.69 5.56 -9.57
N SER A 98 23.86 5.36 -10.87
CA SER A 98 24.91 5.99 -11.68
C SER A 98 24.58 7.41 -12.13
N LEU A 99 23.32 7.86 -11.96
CA LEU A 99 22.87 9.17 -12.41
C LEU A 99 23.21 10.25 -11.40
N THR A 100 23.55 11.44 -11.92
CA THR A 100 23.71 12.63 -11.08
C THR A 100 22.36 13.23 -10.67
N LYS A 101 22.37 14.12 -9.69
CA LYS A 101 21.18 14.88 -9.27
C LYS A 101 20.52 15.58 -10.46
N GLU A 102 21.31 16.25 -11.28
CA GLU A 102 20.85 17.02 -12.44
C GLU A 102 20.17 16.12 -13.48
N GLU A 103 20.75 14.96 -13.74
CA GLU A 103 20.17 13.97 -14.67
C GLU A 103 18.86 13.41 -14.15
N LEU A 104 18.77 13.14 -12.85
CA LEU A 104 17.53 12.68 -12.21
C LEU A 104 16.44 13.77 -12.26
N LEU A 105 16.77 15.03 -11.92
CA LEU A 105 15.82 16.13 -12.03
C LEU A 105 15.36 16.34 -13.49
N LYS A 106 16.24 16.20 -14.47
CA LYS A 106 15.88 16.27 -15.89
C LYS A 106 14.90 15.14 -16.28
N LYS A 107 15.09 13.91 -15.76
CA LYS A 107 14.15 12.80 -15.98
C LYS A 107 12.77 13.09 -15.42
N LEU A 108 12.65 13.84 -14.34
CA LEU A 108 11.36 14.18 -13.71
C LEU A 108 10.51 15.16 -14.52
N ILE A 109 11.08 15.88 -15.50
CA ILE A 109 10.35 16.80 -16.39
C ILE A 109 9.27 16.05 -17.17
N THR A 110 9.56 14.82 -17.60
CA THR A 110 8.59 13.97 -18.27
C THR A 110 8.05 12.94 -17.28
N PRO A 111 6.76 12.98 -16.92
CA PRO A 111 6.19 12.02 -15.99
C PRO A 111 6.21 10.60 -16.61
N SER A 112 6.86 9.67 -15.93
CA SER A 112 6.98 8.27 -16.33
C SER A 112 6.45 7.32 -15.26
N SER A 113 6.32 6.05 -15.59
CA SER A 113 5.96 4.99 -14.64
C SER A 113 6.95 4.88 -13.48
N GLU A 114 8.20 5.25 -13.72
CA GLU A 114 9.32 5.17 -12.78
C GLU A 114 9.49 6.43 -11.90
N ARG A 115 8.67 7.46 -12.08
CA ARG A 115 8.90 8.77 -11.47
C ARG A 115 9.07 8.74 -9.94
N HIS A 116 8.39 7.85 -9.22
CA HIS A 116 8.52 7.75 -7.76
C HIS A 116 9.91 7.29 -7.34
N PHE A 117 10.48 6.34 -8.08
CA PHE A 117 11.84 5.84 -7.85
C PHE A 117 12.89 6.88 -8.24
N VAL A 118 12.64 7.63 -9.32
CA VAL A 118 13.51 8.76 -9.72
C VAL A 118 13.49 9.87 -8.68
N MET A 119 12.31 10.21 -8.13
CA MET A 119 12.18 11.20 -7.03
C MET A 119 12.94 10.75 -5.79
N TYR A 120 12.78 9.48 -5.39
CA TYR A 120 13.45 8.90 -4.24
C TYR A 120 14.97 8.96 -4.38
N GLU A 121 15.51 8.59 -5.53
CA GLU A 121 16.94 8.66 -5.80
C GLU A 121 17.45 10.10 -5.92
N ALA A 122 16.66 11.03 -6.50
CA ALA A 122 17.01 12.44 -6.54
C ALA A 122 17.16 13.03 -5.12
N LEU A 123 16.24 12.67 -4.20
CA LEU A 123 16.34 13.06 -2.79
C LEU A 123 17.61 12.50 -2.14
N ARG A 124 17.95 11.24 -2.41
CA ARG A 124 19.20 10.61 -1.94
C ARG A 124 20.45 11.34 -2.45
N LYS A 125 20.42 11.84 -3.69
CA LYS A 125 21.51 12.64 -4.29
C LYS A 125 21.47 14.12 -3.88
N GLY A 126 20.62 14.50 -2.90
CA GLY A 126 20.58 15.85 -2.32
C GLY A 126 19.68 16.82 -3.06
N ALA A 127 18.70 16.35 -3.85
CA ALA A 127 17.66 17.23 -4.36
C ALA A 127 16.75 17.70 -3.21
N THR A 128 16.31 18.95 -3.29
CA THR A 128 15.40 19.51 -2.29
C THR A 128 13.94 19.21 -2.63
N VAL A 129 13.07 19.32 -1.64
CA VAL A 129 11.62 19.18 -1.82
C VAL A 129 11.11 20.22 -2.83
N ASP A 130 11.60 21.46 -2.74
CA ASP A 130 11.19 22.54 -3.64
C ASP A 130 11.63 22.29 -5.09
N GLU A 131 12.87 21.82 -5.32
CA GLU A 131 13.34 21.47 -6.67
C GLU A 131 12.43 20.42 -7.32
N ILE A 132 12.08 19.37 -6.58
CA ILE A 132 11.20 18.31 -7.09
C ILE A 132 9.77 18.83 -7.27
N PHE A 133 9.24 19.63 -6.34
CA PHE A 133 7.92 20.22 -6.44
C PHE A 133 7.81 21.14 -7.67
N GLU A 134 8.79 22.00 -7.92
CA GLU A 134 8.76 22.91 -9.07
C GLU A 134 8.71 22.18 -10.41
N ILE A 135 9.37 21.02 -10.51
CA ILE A 135 9.40 20.21 -11.72
C ILE A 135 8.12 19.35 -11.86
N THR A 136 7.72 18.67 -10.79
CA THR A 136 6.70 17.63 -10.86
C THR A 136 5.30 18.10 -10.51
N LYS A 137 5.19 19.21 -9.77
CA LYS A 137 3.97 19.72 -9.12
C LYS A 137 3.31 18.69 -8.17
N VAL A 138 4.04 17.66 -7.77
CA VAL A 138 3.62 16.77 -6.66
C VAL A 138 3.68 17.58 -5.38
N LYS A 139 2.62 17.56 -4.58
CA LYS A 139 2.55 18.34 -3.33
C LYS A 139 3.72 18.03 -2.40
N ALA A 140 4.29 19.07 -1.79
CA ALA A 140 5.46 19.00 -0.91
C ALA A 140 5.31 17.92 0.17
N TYR A 141 4.14 17.79 0.78
CA TYR A 141 3.86 16.74 1.78
C TYR A 141 4.31 15.34 1.34
N PHE A 142 3.98 14.91 0.11
CA PHE A 142 4.34 13.58 -0.38
C PHE A 142 5.84 13.44 -0.64
N ILE A 143 6.49 14.52 -1.06
CA ILE A 143 7.94 14.56 -1.28
C ILE A 143 8.68 14.53 0.07
N GLU A 144 8.17 15.24 1.07
CA GLU A 144 8.69 15.23 2.44
C GLU A 144 8.62 13.83 3.06
N GLN A 145 7.49 13.12 2.88
CA GLN A 145 7.37 11.74 3.36
C GLN A 145 8.38 10.79 2.68
N MET A 146 8.66 10.99 1.39
CA MET A 146 9.74 10.25 0.72
C MET A 146 11.12 10.62 1.26
N LYS A 147 11.34 11.91 1.55
CA LYS A 147 12.61 12.39 2.10
C LYS A 147 12.90 11.78 3.46
N GLU A 148 11.90 11.72 4.34
CA GLU A 148 12.02 11.04 5.64
C GLU A 148 12.42 9.57 5.49
N LEU A 149 11.84 8.84 4.51
CA LEU A 149 12.24 7.46 4.22
C LEU A 149 13.68 7.35 3.71
N VAL A 150 14.13 8.30 2.88
CA VAL A 150 15.53 8.38 2.43
C VAL A 150 16.47 8.61 3.61
N GLU A 151 16.16 9.56 4.49
CA GLU A 151 16.98 9.89 5.66
C GLU A 151 17.09 8.67 6.60
N GLU A 152 16.01 7.94 6.81
CA GLU A 152 16.02 6.73 7.62
C GLU A 152 16.84 5.61 6.97
N GLU A 153 16.70 5.40 5.66
CA GLU A 153 17.47 4.41 4.92
C GLU A 153 18.97 4.73 4.94
N GLU A 154 19.36 5.99 4.73
CA GLU A 154 20.75 6.41 4.80
C GLU A 154 21.32 6.27 6.21
N ALA A 155 20.53 6.53 7.25
CA ALA A 155 20.94 6.30 8.64
C ALA A 155 21.19 4.81 8.94
N LEU A 156 20.35 3.92 8.40
CA LEU A 156 20.55 2.48 8.50
C LEU A 156 21.83 2.03 7.77
N LEU A 157 22.08 2.55 6.57
CA LEU A 157 23.27 2.26 5.78
C LEU A 157 24.55 2.78 6.43
N ALA A 158 24.51 3.94 7.08
CA ALA A 158 25.64 4.52 7.80
C ALA A 158 26.09 3.67 9.00
N ALA A 159 25.22 2.85 9.59
CA ALA A 159 25.57 1.88 10.61
C ALA A 159 26.46 0.73 10.11
N GLY A 160 26.55 0.56 8.80
CA GLY A 160 27.44 -0.38 8.10
C GLY A 160 26.73 -1.64 7.62
N LYS A 161 27.13 -2.08 6.43
CA LYS A 161 26.68 -3.35 5.83
C LYS A 161 27.22 -4.55 6.61
N GLY A 162 26.48 -5.67 6.55
CA GLY A 162 26.81 -6.88 7.28
C GLY A 162 26.48 -6.84 8.78
N LYS A 163 25.79 -5.80 9.24
CA LYS A 163 25.38 -5.65 10.64
C LYS A 163 23.88 -5.46 10.75
N LEU A 164 23.30 -6.04 11.80
CA LEU A 164 21.90 -5.80 12.15
C LEU A 164 21.74 -4.36 12.68
N PRO A 165 20.63 -3.69 12.34
CA PRO A 165 20.33 -2.35 12.88
C PRO A 165 20.25 -2.33 14.42
N ALA A 166 20.47 -1.17 15.01
CA ALA A 166 20.15 -0.97 16.41
C ALA A 166 18.65 -1.21 16.67
N ASP A 167 18.29 -1.55 17.90
CA ASP A 167 16.95 -2.01 18.23
C ASP A 167 15.87 -0.97 17.91
N ASP A 168 16.08 0.26 18.31
CA ASP A 168 15.18 1.39 18.05
C ASP A 168 15.11 1.76 16.57
N ALA A 169 16.22 1.64 15.83
CA ALA A 169 16.25 1.87 14.39
C ALA A 169 15.47 0.79 13.63
N LEU A 170 15.59 -0.48 14.04
CA LEU A 170 14.81 -1.56 13.46
C LEU A 170 13.31 -1.35 13.69
N ILE A 171 12.92 -1.02 14.93
CA ILE A 171 11.51 -0.77 15.27
C ILE A 171 10.94 0.39 14.44
N ARG A 172 11.67 1.50 14.32
CA ARG A 172 11.22 2.64 13.48
C ARG A 172 11.06 2.21 12.03
N ALA A 173 12.06 1.57 11.46
CA ALA A 173 12.01 1.11 10.08
C ALA A 173 10.80 0.19 9.81
N LYS A 174 10.47 -0.71 10.74
CA LYS A 174 9.27 -1.55 10.63
C LYS A 174 8.00 -0.72 10.64
N LYS A 175 7.90 0.26 11.53
CA LYS A 175 6.76 1.16 11.64
C LYS A 175 6.57 2.06 10.41
N ASP A 176 7.65 2.44 9.76
CA ASP A 176 7.64 3.21 8.52
C ASP A 176 7.53 2.35 7.26
N GLY A 177 7.36 1.04 7.43
CA GLY A 177 6.97 0.11 6.36
C GLY A 177 8.11 -0.60 5.66
N PHE A 178 9.35 -0.53 6.14
CA PHE A 178 10.47 -1.31 5.60
C PHE A 178 10.24 -2.81 5.81
N SER A 179 10.27 -3.60 4.74
CA SER A 179 10.15 -5.05 4.85
C SER A 179 11.45 -5.71 5.30
N ASP A 180 11.34 -6.87 5.96
CA ASP A 180 12.52 -7.65 6.34
C ASP A 180 13.37 -7.97 5.10
N LYS A 181 12.73 -8.28 3.98
CA LYS A 181 13.39 -8.51 2.69
C LYS A 181 14.16 -7.31 2.17
N TYR A 182 13.57 -6.11 2.23
CA TYR A 182 14.25 -4.90 1.78
C TYR A 182 15.44 -4.57 2.70
N LEU A 183 15.24 -4.64 4.01
CA LEU A 183 16.31 -4.41 4.99
C LEU A 183 17.47 -5.41 4.79
N SER A 184 17.16 -6.69 4.51
CA SER A 184 18.17 -7.69 4.23
C SER A 184 19.02 -7.34 3.00
N GLN A 185 18.39 -6.81 1.96
CA GLN A 185 19.08 -6.40 0.72
C GLN A 185 19.99 -5.20 0.93
N ILE A 186 19.51 -4.14 1.60
CA ILE A 186 20.31 -2.91 1.77
C ILE A 186 21.44 -3.08 2.78
N LEU A 187 21.22 -3.90 3.82
CA LEU A 187 22.21 -4.13 4.88
C LEU A 187 23.13 -5.33 4.64
N GLU A 188 22.87 -6.12 3.60
CA GLU A 188 23.63 -7.33 3.27
C GLU A 188 23.66 -8.35 4.43
N VAL A 189 22.53 -8.52 5.11
CA VAL A 189 22.30 -9.50 6.17
C VAL A 189 21.17 -10.46 5.77
N SER A 190 21.05 -11.59 6.47
CA SER A 190 19.94 -12.50 6.16
C SER A 190 18.58 -11.94 6.57
N GLU A 191 17.53 -12.24 5.80
CA GLU A 191 16.17 -11.87 6.13
C GLU A 191 15.72 -12.54 7.45
N GLU A 192 16.20 -13.74 7.69
CA GLU A 192 15.93 -14.51 8.92
C GLU A 192 16.51 -13.83 10.16
N ASP A 193 17.73 -13.30 10.09
CA ASP A 193 18.36 -12.58 11.20
C ASP A 193 17.57 -11.31 11.58
N ILE A 194 17.09 -10.56 10.57
CA ILE A 194 16.25 -9.38 10.80
C ILE A 194 14.94 -9.80 11.47
N ARG A 195 14.31 -10.85 10.93
CA ARG A 195 13.06 -11.39 11.48
C ARG A 195 13.23 -11.86 12.94
N ASN A 196 14.27 -12.64 13.21
CA ASN A 196 14.54 -13.15 14.55
C ASN A 196 14.79 -12.00 15.52
N LYS A 197 15.56 -10.99 15.10
CA LYS A 197 15.81 -9.81 15.93
C LYS A 197 14.52 -9.04 16.23
N ARG A 198 13.68 -8.75 15.23
CA ARG A 198 12.44 -8.00 15.48
C ARG A 198 11.47 -8.75 16.39
N ILE A 199 11.37 -10.09 16.23
CA ILE A 199 10.54 -10.92 17.11
C ILE A 199 11.08 -10.88 18.55
N ALA A 200 12.39 -11.00 18.74
CA ALA A 200 13.02 -10.90 20.06
C ALA A 200 12.78 -9.54 20.75
N LEU A 201 12.57 -8.48 19.95
CA LEU A 201 12.21 -7.14 20.45
C LEU A 201 10.69 -6.95 20.67
N GLY A 202 9.87 -7.99 20.42
CA GLY A 202 8.41 -7.86 20.45
C GLY A 202 7.85 -6.97 19.33
N CYS A 203 8.63 -6.73 18.27
CA CYS A 203 8.19 -5.97 17.12
C CYS A 203 7.53 -6.92 16.09
N GLU A 204 6.26 -7.20 16.35
CA GLU A 204 5.45 -8.07 15.50
C GLU A 204 4.33 -7.27 14.84
N GLU A 205 3.90 -7.74 13.65
CA GLU A 205 2.73 -7.14 13.02
C GLU A 205 1.46 -7.45 13.83
N ALA A 206 0.62 -6.43 13.93
CA ALA A 206 -0.72 -6.52 14.47
C ALA A 206 -1.75 -6.46 13.34
N TRP A 207 -2.93 -6.93 13.60
CA TRP A 207 -4.08 -6.88 12.71
C TRP A 207 -5.12 -5.92 13.28
N GLU A 208 -5.23 -4.74 12.69
CA GLU A 208 -6.18 -3.71 13.12
C GLU A 208 -7.42 -3.73 12.23
N GLY A 209 -8.59 -3.51 12.83
CA GLY A 209 -9.87 -3.53 12.12
C GLY A 209 -10.04 -2.32 11.20
N VAL A 210 -10.52 -2.57 9.98
CA VAL A 210 -10.99 -1.52 9.09
C VAL A 210 -12.44 -1.23 9.42
N HIS A 211 -12.72 -0.05 9.94
CA HIS A 211 -14.09 0.37 10.24
C HIS A 211 -14.82 0.71 8.94
N VAL A 212 -15.74 -0.14 8.55
CA VAL A 212 -16.60 0.07 7.38
C VAL A 212 -17.84 0.85 7.80
N SER A 213 -18.17 1.89 7.06
CA SER A 213 -19.35 2.71 7.32
C SER A 213 -20.63 1.87 7.37
N GLY A 214 -21.40 2.02 8.46
CA GLY A 214 -22.65 1.31 8.67
C GLY A 214 -22.53 -0.12 9.21
N THR A 215 -21.34 -0.67 9.38
CA THR A 215 -21.11 -1.95 10.04
C THR A 215 -20.39 -1.75 11.36
N GLN A 216 -20.92 -2.39 12.40
CA GLN A 216 -20.22 -2.56 13.66
C GLN A 216 -19.63 -3.98 13.66
N ASP A 217 -18.42 -4.15 14.19
CA ASP A 217 -17.77 -5.45 14.28
C ASP A 217 -17.41 -6.12 12.93
N SER A 218 -17.02 -5.34 11.92
CA SER A 218 -16.52 -5.94 10.69
C SER A 218 -15.21 -6.68 10.97
N ALA A 219 -15.14 -7.95 10.57
CA ALA A 219 -13.94 -8.76 10.70
C ALA A 219 -13.02 -8.55 9.47
N TYR A 220 -12.81 -7.31 9.11
CA TYR A 220 -11.91 -6.87 8.05
C TYR A 220 -10.69 -6.20 8.70
N TYR A 221 -9.52 -6.79 8.51
CA TYR A 221 -8.27 -6.37 9.15
C TYR A 221 -7.21 -6.00 8.14
N TYR A 222 -6.30 -5.13 8.55
CA TYR A 222 -5.06 -4.86 7.82
C TYR A 222 -3.86 -5.01 8.76
N SER A 223 -2.74 -5.48 8.23
CA SER A 223 -1.52 -5.65 9.01
C SER A 223 -0.81 -4.32 9.22
N THR A 224 -0.29 -4.08 10.42
CA THR A 224 0.51 -2.90 10.75
C THR A 224 1.45 -3.17 11.91
N TYR A 225 2.57 -2.43 11.97
CA TYR A 225 3.46 -2.41 13.15
C TYR A 225 3.14 -1.24 14.10
N ASN A 226 2.08 -0.48 13.81
CA ASN A 226 1.73 0.76 14.52
C ASN A 226 0.47 0.64 15.37
N ALA A 227 -0.07 -0.55 15.55
CA ALA A 227 -1.28 -0.79 16.33
C ALA A 227 -1.15 -2.02 17.22
N LYS A 228 -2.18 -2.27 18.02
CA LYS A 228 -2.35 -3.53 18.76
C LYS A 228 -3.20 -4.48 17.95
N ASP A 229 -2.97 -5.77 18.13
CA ASP A 229 -3.76 -6.80 17.47
C ASP A 229 -5.20 -6.80 17.99
N GLU A 230 -6.16 -6.61 17.07
CA GLU A 230 -7.60 -6.64 17.31
C GLU A 230 -8.25 -7.91 16.77
N SER A 231 -7.47 -8.78 16.12
CA SER A 231 -7.99 -10.01 15.53
C SER A 231 -8.53 -10.95 16.60
N LYS A 232 -9.77 -11.44 16.39
CA LYS A 232 -10.42 -12.35 17.34
C LYS A 232 -10.26 -13.79 16.84
N VAL A 233 -9.56 -14.61 17.61
CA VAL A 233 -9.47 -16.05 17.33
C VAL A 233 -10.75 -16.72 17.82
N SER A 234 -11.28 -17.64 17.03
CA SER A 234 -12.44 -18.50 17.36
C SER A 234 -12.00 -19.96 17.52
N ASP A 235 -12.82 -20.77 18.16
CA ASP A 235 -12.61 -22.23 18.25
C ASP A 235 -13.27 -22.99 17.07
N ASN A 236 -13.87 -22.29 16.12
CA ASN A 236 -14.51 -22.90 14.96
C ASN A 236 -13.51 -23.62 14.07
N LYS A 237 -13.99 -24.67 13.37
CA LYS A 237 -13.22 -25.23 12.26
C LYS A 237 -13.13 -24.20 11.15
N LYS A 238 -11.92 -23.81 10.78
CA LYS A 238 -11.68 -22.71 9.84
C LYS A 238 -10.82 -23.14 8.66
N ILE A 239 -11.07 -22.51 7.53
CA ILE A 239 -10.27 -22.68 6.31
C ILE A 239 -9.84 -21.31 5.83
N MET A 240 -8.53 -21.17 5.60
CA MET A 240 -7.92 -19.96 5.06
C MET A 240 -7.77 -20.10 3.54
N ILE A 241 -8.20 -19.08 2.81
CA ILE A 241 -8.08 -18.95 1.36
C ILE A 241 -7.08 -17.83 1.10
N LEU A 242 -6.01 -18.15 0.38
CA LEU A 242 -5.01 -17.15 -0.04
C LEU A 242 -5.46 -16.55 -1.37
N GLY A 243 -5.69 -15.24 -1.39
CA GLY A 243 -6.13 -14.49 -2.55
C GLY A 243 -5.02 -14.27 -3.60
N GLY A 244 -5.42 -13.80 -4.77
CA GLY A 244 -4.57 -13.73 -5.95
C GLY A 244 -3.59 -12.56 -6.02
N GLY A 245 -3.57 -11.64 -5.05
CA GLY A 245 -2.70 -10.46 -5.07
C GLY A 245 -3.16 -9.35 -6.05
N PRO A 246 -2.23 -8.65 -6.72
CA PRO A 246 -2.55 -7.47 -7.51
C PRO A 246 -3.40 -7.78 -8.75
N ASN A 247 -4.31 -6.87 -9.08
CA ASN A 247 -5.05 -6.94 -10.33
C ASN A 247 -4.11 -6.76 -11.52
N ARG A 248 -4.23 -7.63 -12.52
CA ARG A 248 -3.41 -7.61 -13.74
C ARG A 248 -4.25 -7.90 -14.97
N ILE A 249 -3.86 -7.35 -16.11
CA ILE A 249 -4.46 -7.75 -17.40
C ILE A 249 -4.19 -9.24 -17.65
N GLY A 250 -5.23 -9.99 -17.92
CA GLY A 250 -5.19 -11.44 -18.15
C GLY A 250 -5.18 -12.29 -16.87
N GLN A 251 -5.22 -11.66 -15.70
CA GLN A 251 -5.47 -12.28 -14.39
C GLN A 251 -6.59 -11.48 -13.74
N GLY A 252 -7.77 -11.60 -14.29
CA GLY A 252 -8.88 -10.81 -13.86
C GLY A 252 -9.72 -11.47 -12.79
N ILE A 253 -10.98 -11.15 -12.82
CA ILE A 253 -12.02 -11.56 -11.88
C ILE A 253 -12.16 -13.08 -11.74
N GLU A 254 -11.74 -13.88 -12.71
CA GLU A 254 -11.84 -15.33 -12.68
C GLU A 254 -11.04 -15.98 -11.54
N PHE A 255 -9.89 -15.42 -11.16
CA PHE A 255 -9.12 -15.90 -10.00
C PHE A 255 -9.80 -15.53 -8.70
N ASP A 256 -10.31 -14.32 -8.64
CA ASP A 256 -11.02 -13.82 -7.48
C ASP A 256 -12.38 -14.51 -7.32
N TYR A 257 -13.05 -14.81 -8.43
CA TYR A 257 -14.26 -15.59 -8.49
C TYR A 257 -14.09 -16.96 -7.82
N CYS A 258 -12.98 -17.67 -8.05
CA CYS A 258 -12.67 -18.91 -7.38
C CYS A 258 -12.59 -18.74 -5.86
N CYS A 259 -11.97 -17.67 -5.36
CA CYS A 259 -11.88 -17.37 -3.93
C CYS A 259 -13.28 -17.15 -3.31
N VAL A 260 -14.13 -16.38 -3.99
CA VAL A 260 -15.52 -16.11 -3.55
C VAL A 260 -16.33 -17.39 -3.48
N HIS A 261 -16.31 -18.18 -4.56
CA HIS A 261 -17.06 -19.44 -4.59
C HIS A 261 -16.56 -20.47 -3.59
N ALA A 262 -15.25 -20.54 -3.37
CA ALA A 262 -14.67 -21.38 -2.32
C ALA A 262 -15.18 -20.96 -0.93
N ALA A 263 -15.15 -19.67 -0.63
CA ALA A 263 -15.65 -19.14 0.65
C ALA A 263 -17.14 -19.49 0.85
N LEU A 264 -17.97 -19.21 -0.15
CA LEU A 264 -19.41 -19.52 -0.08
C LEU A 264 -19.72 -21.02 0.07
N ALA A 265 -18.97 -21.87 -0.61
CA ALA A 265 -19.13 -23.34 -0.49
C ALA A 265 -18.72 -23.83 0.90
N LEU A 266 -17.61 -23.35 1.42
CA LEU A 266 -17.09 -23.70 2.74
C LEU A 266 -18.00 -23.22 3.87
N LYS A 267 -18.57 -22.03 3.76
CA LYS A 267 -19.61 -21.54 4.69
C LYS A 267 -20.82 -22.49 4.74
N LYS A 268 -21.29 -22.96 3.59
CA LYS A 268 -22.39 -23.93 3.52
C LYS A 268 -22.05 -25.28 4.17
N LEU A 269 -20.78 -25.65 4.22
CA LEU A 269 -20.29 -26.86 4.88
C LEU A 269 -20.03 -26.64 6.38
N GLY A 270 -20.29 -25.46 6.91
CA GLY A 270 -20.14 -25.14 8.33
C GLY A 270 -18.72 -24.77 8.77
N PHE A 271 -17.84 -24.39 7.84
CA PHE A 271 -16.52 -23.86 8.17
C PHE A 271 -16.57 -22.34 8.34
N GLU A 272 -15.79 -21.82 9.26
CA GLU A 272 -15.43 -20.41 9.31
C GLU A 272 -14.42 -20.13 8.19
N THR A 273 -14.73 -19.16 7.35
CA THR A 273 -13.91 -18.83 6.17
C THR A 273 -13.06 -17.60 6.44
N ILE A 274 -11.78 -17.72 6.12
CA ILE A 274 -10.82 -16.63 6.25
C ILE A 274 -10.22 -16.36 4.87
N ILE A 275 -10.29 -15.12 4.40
CA ILE A 275 -9.58 -14.70 3.19
C ILE A 275 -8.39 -13.85 3.59
N VAL A 276 -7.24 -14.09 2.96
CA VAL A 276 -6.04 -13.25 3.09
C VAL A 276 -5.65 -12.77 1.70
N ASN A 277 -5.58 -11.46 1.50
CA ASN A 277 -5.17 -10.88 0.21
C ASN A 277 -4.31 -9.63 0.42
N CYS A 278 -3.20 -9.54 -0.29
CA CYS A 278 -2.35 -8.35 -0.27
C CYS A 278 -2.92 -7.17 -1.08
N ASN A 279 -4.06 -7.35 -1.74
CA ASN A 279 -4.73 -6.31 -2.52
C ASN A 279 -6.23 -6.30 -2.18
N PRO A 280 -6.70 -5.34 -1.37
CA PRO A 280 -8.11 -5.24 -0.98
C PRO A 280 -9.01 -4.62 -2.07
N GLU A 281 -8.67 -4.75 -3.34
CA GLU A 281 -9.40 -4.16 -4.46
C GLU A 281 -10.07 -5.20 -5.36
N THR A 282 -10.47 -6.33 -4.79
CA THR A 282 -11.11 -7.43 -5.51
C THR A 282 -12.40 -7.84 -4.82
N VAL A 283 -13.27 -8.59 -5.52
CA VAL A 283 -14.59 -9.01 -4.99
C VAL A 283 -14.45 -9.94 -3.77
N SER A 284 -13.41 -10.76 -3.71
CA SER A 284 -13.16 -11.63 -2.56
C SER A 284 -12.84 -10.85 -1.28
N THR A 285 -12.42 -9.60 -1.43
CA THR A 285 -12.11 -8.69 -0.32
C THR A 285 -13.27 -7.78 0.08
N ASP A 286 -14.46 -8.02 -0.42
CA ASP A 286 -15.67 -7.41 0.13
C ASP A 286 -15.93 -7.97 1.53
N TYR A 287 -16.27 -7.07 2.46
CA TYR A 287 -16.38 -7.37 3.89
C TYR A 287 -17.40 -8.47 4.25
N ASP A 288 -18.32 -8.80 3.34
CA ASP A 288 -19.38 -9.79 3.53
C ASP A 288 -19.11 -11.13 2.82
N THR A 289 -18.02 -11.27 2.06
CA THR A 289 -17.70 -12.49 1.31
C THR A 289 -17.23 -13.60 2.22
N SER A 290 -16.32 -13.33 3.16
CA SER A 290 -15.80 -14.30 4.15
C SER A 290 -16.22 -13.92 5.57
N ASP A 291 -15.97 -14.82 6.53
CA ASP A 291 -16.23 -14.51 7.94
C ASP A 291 -15.13 -13.61 8.51
N LYS A 292 -13.90 -13.72 7.99
CA LYS A 292 -12.77 -12.86 8.31
C LYS A 292 -11.96 -12.55 7.07
N LEU A 293 -11.48 -11.32 6.99
CA LEU A 293 -10.63 -10.83 5.91
C LEU A 293 -9.36 -10.20 6.49
N TYR A 294 -8.21 -10.65 6.00
CA TYR A 294 -6.88 -10.18 6.41
C TYR A 294 -6.06 -9.69 5.20
#